data_05d8c02ad33ac38059643a6f94dcdd5a
#
_entry.id   05d8c02ad33ac38059643a6f94dcdd5a
#
_cell.length_a   1.000
_cell.length_b   1.000
_cell.length_c   1.000
_cell.angle_alpha   90.00
_cell.angle_beta   90.00
_cell.angle_gamma   90.00
#
_symmetry.space_group_name_H-M   'P 1'
#
loop_
_entity.id
_entity.type
_entity.pdbx_description
1 polymer ?
#
loop_
_entity_poly.entity_id
_entity_poly.type
_entity_poly.pdbx_seq_one_letter_code
_entity_poly.pdbx_strand_id
1 'polypeptide(L)'
;MLVWDDPPGPDSFPESESLASRCLFCFWRKCWSGEDWKGRSGEDWIGGEWTGEEWQEWRLKMEVKTILVTPEMAFEWLALNQGNRRFNRAKIDRLKQEIKEGRWVTTSQGISFFEDGSLANGQHRLMAIFESEIPCRVNVAFGEKREAALYLDSSEASRSKHDQLKMFGKPWIDQRIVAISRTVLYHSGCFARINAMTILHIEAFAERFRSECELSRDWIYGPSKRYLSISPVAGGICYALIAIPERRKDIETFCMAYTEGGAPTLELMSAQKLRDSIVFSSVSRTSTYKNEPREVFLRTLRALSAFLEGQVIQVLRAPESLDGIKMPKINEMIKGSLTR
;
A
#
# COMPACT_ATOMS: atom_id res chain seq x y z
N MET A 1 30.51 25.07 -39.21
CA MET A 1 30.73 23.66 -39.57
C MET A 1 31.00 22.93 -38.26
N LEU A 2 29.95 22.54 -37.56
CA LEU A 2 30.04 21.82 -36.28
C LEU A 2 29.92 20.34 -36.60
N VAL A 3 30.98 19.61 -36.33
CA VAL A 3 31.05 18.15 -36.46
C VAL A 3 30.30 17.55 -35.30
N TRP A 4 29.29 16.75 -35.58
CA TRP A 4 28.55 15.98 -34.61
C TRP A 4 29.22 14.60 -34.49
N ASP A 5 29.73 14.31 -33.30
CA ASP A 5 30.25 12.98 -32.99
C ASP A 5 29.11 11.96 -32.95
N ASP A 6 29.34 10.77 -33.50
CA ASP A 6 28.42 9.66 -33.49
C ASP A 6 28.11 9.23 -32.02
N PRO A 7 26.87 8.85 -31.73
CA PRO A 7 26.50 8.40 -30.38
C PRO A 7 27.17 7.03 -30.08
N PRO A 8 27.52 6.80 -28.81
CA PRO A 8 28.17 5.54 -28.39
C PRO A 8 27.27 4.32 -28.67
N GLY A 9 27.94 3.21 -29.05
CA GLY A 9 27.27 1.94 -29.36
C GLY A 9 26.57 1.29 -28.15
N PRO A 10 25.76 0.24 -28.37
CA PRO A 10 24.87 -0.35 -27.34
C PRO A 10 25.59 -0.95 -26.14
N ASP A 11 26.92 -1.11 -26.17
CA ASP A 11 27.70 -1.77 -25.11
C ASP A 11 28.39 -0.81 -24.14
N SER A 12 28.14 0.50 -24.22
CA SER A 12 28.86 1.54 -23.44
C SER A 12 28.10 2.12 -22.26
N PHE A 13 27.00 1.50 -21.79
CA PHE A 13 26.25 1.99 -20.64
C PHE A 13 26.57 1.19 -19.36
N PRO A 14 26.75 1.87 -18.21
CA PRO A 14 26.96 1.19 -16.94
C PRO A 14 25.72 0.41 -16.50
N GLU A 15 25.92 -0.77 -15.91
CA GLU A 15 24.88 -1.74 -15.48
C GLU A 15 23.89 -1.23 -14.41
N SER A 16 23.99 0.01 -13.97
CA SER A 16 23.17 0.60 -12.89
C SER A 16 21.95 1.39 -13.37
N GLU A 17 21.74 1.57 -14.67
CA GLU A 17 20.56 2.27 -15.16
C GLU A 17 19.34 1.35 -15.27
N SER A 18 18.22 1.78 -14.66
CA SER A 18 16.97 1.03 -14.65
C SER A 18 16.41 0.85 -16.09
N LEU A 19 15.75 -0.28 -16.35
CA LEU A 19 15.02 -0.55 -17.61
C LEU A 19 14.08 0.61 -18.03
N ALA A 20 13.56 1.39 -17.06
CA ALA A 20 12.73 2.57 -17.31
C ALA A 20 13.50 3.70 -18.03
N SER A 21 14.78 3.91 -17.71
CA SER A 21 15.61 4.94 -18.38
C SER A 21 15.92 4.56 -19.80
N ARG A 22 16.13 3.27 -20.09
CA ARG A 22 16.36 2.75 -21.45
C ARG A 22 15.10 2.87 -22.32
N CYS A 23 13.90 2.63 -21.76
CA CYS A 23 12.64 2.78 -22.48
C CYS A 23 12.32 4.24 -22.84
N LEU A 24 12.60 5.19 -21.95
CA LEU A 24 12.41 6.63 -22.22
C LEU A 24 13.30 7.12 -23.36
N PHE A 25 14.53 6.62 -23.47
CA PHE A 25 15.46 7.01 -24.55
C PHE A 25 15.04 6.43 -25.91
N CYS A 26 14.54 5.20 -25.96
CA CYS A 26 13.96 4.60 -27.16
C CYS A 26 12.66 5.30 -27.61
N PHE A 27 11.83 5.73 -26.67
CA PHE A 27 10.60 6.49 -26.93
C PHE A 27 10.94 7.84 -27.57
N TRP A 28 11.91 8.58 -27.03
CA TRP A 28 12.34 9.88 -27.56
C TRP A 28 12.89 9.80 -28.99
N ARG A 29 13.65 8.72 -29.28
CA ARG A 29 14.27 8.51 -30.58
C ARG A 29 13.25 8.14 -31.68
N LYS A 30 12.21 7.35 -31.37
CA LYS A 30 11.17 6.94 -32.33
C LYS A 30 10.17 8.08 -32.63
N CYS A 31 9.85 8.90 -31.67
CA CYS A 31 8.96 10.05 -31.88
C CYS A 31 9.60 11.18 -32.73
N TRP A 32 10.93 11.22 -32.84
CA TRP A 32 11.63 12.31 -33.54
C TRP A 32 12.23 11.91 -34.90
N SER A 33 12.24 10.64 -35.29
CA SER A 33 12.85 10.20 -36.54
C SER A 33 11.94 10.18 -37.76
N GLY A 34 10.65 10.57 -37.67
CA GLY A 34 9.80 10.84 -38.83
C GLY A 34 9.73 9.74 -39.90
N GLU A 35 9.93 8.48 -39.53
CA GLU A 35 9.84 7.39 -40.50
C GLU A 35 8.41 6.89 -40.66
N ASP A 36 7.86 7.12 -41.84
CA ASP A 36 6.54 6.75 -42.31
C ASP A 36 6.20 5.27 -42.13
N TRP A 37 5.23 4.99 -41.32
CA TRP A 37 4.56 3.71 -41.29
C TRP A 37 3.44 3.66 -42.33
N LYS A 38 3.74 3.21 -43.53
CA LYS A 38 2.74 2.81 -44.55
C LYS A 38 2.33 1.37 -44.34
N GLY A 39 1.21 1.13 -43.64
CA GLY A 39 0.59 -0.18 -43.47
C GLY A 39 -0.91 -0.16 -43.80
N ARG A 40 -1.25 -0.84 -44.87
CA ARG A 40 -2.54 -1.26 -45.44
C ARG A 40 -3.87 -0.71 -44.88
N SER A 41 -4.62 -0.18 -45.85
CA SER A 41 -6.02 0.26 -45.86
C SER A 41 -7.02 -0.49 -44.96
N GLY A 42 -7.69 0.25 -44.09
CA GLY A 42 -8.87 -0.12 -43.35
C GLY A 42 -9.37 1.14 -42.63
N GLU A 43 -10.48 1.67 -43.05
CA GLU A 43 -11.15 2.84 -42.54
C GLU A 43 -11.35 2.70 -41.01
N ASP A 44 -10.87 3.66 -40.26
CA ASP A 44 -11.01 4.02 -38.85
C ASP A 44 -9.70 4.19 -38.07
N TRP A 45 -8.65 4.72 -38.70
CA TRP A 45 -7.43 5.18 -38.04
C TRP A 45 -7.58 6.64 -37.63
N ILE A 46 -7.80 6.92 -36.34
CA ILE A 46 -7.47 8.23 -35.78
C ILE A 46 -5.99 8.14 -35.31
N GLY A 47 -5.09 8.02 -36.27
CA GLY A 47 -3.66 8.22 -36.08
C GLY A 47 -3.36 9.71 -36.27
N GLY A 48 -3.65 10.54 -35.31
CA GLY A 48 -3.16 11.92 -35.25
C GLY A 48 -1.80 11.90 -34.54
N GLU A 49 -0.80 12.53 -35.14
CA GLU A 49 0.41 12.95 -34.42
C GLU A 49 -0.04 13.90 -33.29
N TRP A 50 0.11 13.45 -32.06
CA TRP A 50 -0.21 14.26 -30.90
C TRP A 50 0.87 15.32 -30.70
N THR A 51 0.49 16.57 -30.80
CA THR A 51 1.36 17.71 -30.49
C THR A 51 1.56 17.82 -28.98
N GLY A 52 2.68 18.40 -28.55
CA GLY A 52 2.94 18.58 -27.10
C GLY A 52 1.87 19.41 -26.37
N GLU A 53 1.12 20.25 -27.09
CA GLU A 53 0.01 21.04 -26.56
C GLU A 53 -1.24 20.19 -26.33
N GLU A 54 -1.56 19.26 -27.21
CA GLU A 54 -2.67 18.33 -27.03
C GLU A 54 -2.44 17.41 -25.83
N TRP A 55 -1.19 17.03 -25.52
CA TRP A 55 -0.83 16.32 -24.31
C TRP A 55 -1.05 17.14 -23.03
N GLN A 56 -0.89 18.47 -23.08
CA GLN A 56 -1.12 19.35 -21.93
C GLN A 56 -2.62 19.60 -21.69
N GLU A 57 -3.40 19.79 -22.73
CA GLU A 57 -4.86 19.97 -22.64
C GLU A 57 -5.56 18.69 -22.15
N TRP A 58 -5.00 17.55 -22.50
CA TRP A 58 -5.45 16.21 -22.10
C TRP A 58 -5.36 15.94 -20.60
N ARG A 59 -4.38 16.54 -19.92
CA ARG A 59 -4.17 16.39 -18.47
C ARG A 59 -5.27 17.03 -17.61
N LEU A 60 -6.09 17.88 -18.17
CA LEU A 60 -7.04 18.69 -17.39
C LEU A 60 -8.48 18.15 -17.42
N LYS A 61 -8.78 17.15 -18.27
CA LYS A 61 -10.14 16.62 -18.41
C LYS A 61 -10.11 15.10 -18.56
N MET A 62 -10.86 14.41 -17.68
CA MET A 62 -11.05 12.97 -17.81
C MET A 62 -11.75 12.65 -19.14
N GLU A 63 -11.09 11.87 -20.00
CA GLU A 63 -11.60 11.47 -21.30
C GLU A 63 -11.57 9.95 -21.43
N VAL A 64 -12.63 9.35 -21.98
CA VAL A 64 -12.72 7.90 -22.23
C VAL A 64 -12.83 7.67 -23.74
N LYS A 65 -11.88 6.90 -24.28
CA LYS A 65 -11.85 6.50 -25.70
C LYS A 65 -11.77 4.99 -25.85
N THR A 66 -12.45 4.43 -26.85
CA THR A 66 -12.24 3.03 -27.24
C THR A 66 -11.09 2.97 -28.24
N ILE A 67 -9.99 2.35 -27.86
CA ILE A 67 -8.75 2.30 -28.64
C ILE A 67 -8.44 0.84 -29.00
N LEU A 68 -7.94 0.62 -30.20
CA LEU A 68 -7.31 -0.64 -30.59
C LEU A 68 -5.89 -0.67 -30.03
N VAL A 69 -5.69 -1.35 -28.91
CA VAL A 69 -4.38 -1.44 -28.24
C VAL A 69 -3.59 -2.56 -28.90
N THR A 70 -2.46 -2.21 -29.52
CA THR A 70 -1.53 -3.17 -30.09
C THR A 70 -0.58 -3.76 -29.02
N PRO A 71 0.11 -4.86 -29.29
CA PRO A 71 1.11 -5.41 -28.38
C PRO A 71 2.25 -4.41 -28.06
N GLU A 72 2.66 -3.62 -29.06
CA GLU A 72 3.69 -2.59 -28.88
C GLU A 72 3.20 -1.48 -27.96
N MET A 73 1.99 -0.95 -28.18
CA MET A 73 1.36 0.02 -27.28
C MET A 73 1.21 -0.53 -25.88
N ALA A 74 0.82 -1.79 -25.75
CA ALA A 74 0.69 -2.44 -24.44
C ALA A 74 2.03 -2.52 -23.70
N PHE A 75 3.12 -2.81 -24.39
CA PHE A 75 4.46 -2.82 -23.84
C PHE A 75 4.89 -1.41 -23.38
N GLU A 76 4.70 -0.39 -24.21
CA GLU A 76 5.02 1.01 -23.88
C GLU A 76 4.21 1.49 -22.66
N TRP A 77 2.92 1.18 -22.62
CA TRP A 77 2.04 1.57 -21.50
C TRP A 77 2.35 0.81 -20.20
N LEU A 78 2.91 -0.40 -20.30
CA LEU A 78 3.41 -1.12 -19.13
C LEU A 78 4.64 -0.46 -18.51
N ALA A 79 5.45 0.26 -19.27
CA ALA A 79 6.57 1.04 -18.74
C ALA A 79 6.10 2.19 -17.83
N LEU A 80 4.86 2.68 -18.03
CA LEU A 80 4.21 3.69 -17.19
C LEU A 80 3.60 3.12 -15.90
N ASN A 81 3.77 1.82 -15.65
CA ASN A 81 3.19 1.11 -14.51
C ASN A 81 3.95 1.38 -13.21
N GLN A 82 3.77 2.55 -12.62
CA GLN A 82 4.42 2.95 -11.38
C GLN A 82 3.49 2.74 -10.18
N GLY A 83 3.98 1.97 -9.20
CA GLY A 83 3.27 1.83 -7.93
C GLY A 83 2.09 0.87 -7.90
N ASN A 84 1.74 0.20 -9.00
CA ASN A 84 0.72 -0.83 -9.02
C ASN A 84 1.16 -2.10 -8.27
N ARG A 85 0.19 -2.96 -7.94
CA ARG A 85 0.42 -4.25 -7.27
C ARG A 85 1.22 -5.22 -8.15
N ARG A 86 1.74 -6.29 -7.55
CA ARG A 86 2.41 -7.37 -8.28
C ARG A 86 1.47 -8.01 -9.31
N PHE A 87 2.03 -8.45 -10.43
CA PHE A 87 1.28 -9.21 -11.44
C PHE A 87 0.72 -10.51 -10.86
N ASN A 88 -0.55 -10.78 -11.15
CA ASN A 88 -1.17 -12.08 -10.90
C ASN A 88 -1.08 -12.90 -12.20
N ARG A 89 -0.17 -13.87 -12.23
CA ARG A 89 0.10 -14.69 -13.41
C ARG A 89 -1.13 -15.45 -13.89
N ALA A 90 -1.87 -16.08 -12.99
CA ALA A 90 -3.08 -16.82 -13.35
C ALA A 90 -4.13 -15.93 -14.04
N LYS A 91 -4.26 -14.66 -13.62
CA LYS A 91 -5.15 -13.70 -14.28
C LYS A 91 -4.68 -13.33 -15.68
N ILE A 92 -3.36 -13.12 -15.86
CA ILE A 92 -2.77 -12.82 -17.17
C ILE A 92 -3.00 -14.00 -18.12
N ASP A 93 -2.69 -15.21 -17.68
CA ASP A 93 -2.82 -16.42 -18.52
C ASP A 93 -4.27 -16.67 -18.95
N ARG A 94 -5.26 -16.43 -18.06
CA ARG A 94 -6.67 -16.49 -18.40
C ARG A 94 -7.05 -15.45 -19.46
N LEU A 95 -6.71 -14.18 -19.26
CA LEU A 95 -7.01 -13.12 -20.22
C LEU A 95 -6.34 -13.37 -21.57
N LYS A 96 -5.07 -13.81 -21.57
CA LYS A 96 -4.33 -14.19 -22.76
C LYS A 96 -5.04 -15.33 -23.54
N GLN A 97 -5.56 -16.33 -22.83
CA GLN A 97 -6.31 -17.42 -23.44
C GLN A 97 -7.62 -16.92 -24.06
N GLU A 98 -8.37 -16.06 -23.36
CA GLU A 98 -9.58 -15.42 -23.87
C GLU A 98 -9.33 -14.62 -25.16
N ILE A 99 -8.20 -13.88 -25.21
CA ILE A 99 -7.77 -13.13 -26.41
C ILE A 99 -7.46 -14.10 -27.55
N LYS A 100 -6.65 -15.15 -27.32
CA LYS A 100 -6.25 -16.11 -28.35
C LYS A 100 -7.42 -16.92 -28.92
N GLU A 101 -8.45 -17.16 -28.13
CA GLU A 101 -9.65 -17.87 -28.54
C GLU A 101 -10.75 -16.93 -29.13
N GLY A 102 -10.43 -15.65 -29.30
CA GLY A 102 -11.38 -14.68 -29.88
C GLY A 102 -12.58 -14.36 -28.97
N ARG A 103 -12.50 -14.68 -27.67
CA ARG A 103 -13.54 -14.40 -26.68
C ARG A 103 -13.38 -13.06 -25.97
N TRP A 104 -12.43 -12.25 -26.40
CA TRP A 104 -12.23 -10.92 -25.84
C TRP A 104 -13.44 -10.02 -26.11
N VAL A 105 -14.00 -9.44 -25.05
CA VAL A 105 -15.11 -8.49 -25.13
C VAL A 105 -14.67 -7.17 -24.52
N THR A 106 -14.91 -6.07 -25.25
CA THR A 106 -14.73 -4.72 -24.72
C THR A 106 -15.75 -4.47 -23.61
N THR A 107 -15.27 -4.20 -22.40
CA THR A 107 -16.12 -3.93 -21.23
C THR A 107 -15.93 -2.50 -20.74
N SER A 108 -16.82 -2.03 -19.86
CA SER A 108 -16.65 -0.74 -19.15
C SER A 108 -15.37 -0.69 -18.29
N GLN A 109 -14.89 -1.86 -17.85
CA GLN A 109 -13.61 -1.96 -17.14
C GLN A 109 -12.45 -1.96 -18.14
N GLY A 110 -11.94 -0.78 -18.45
CA GLY A 110 -10.86 -0.58 -19.40
C GLY A 110 -9.46 -0.50 -18.77
N ILE A 111 -8.63 0.27 -19.44
CA ILE A 111 -7.32 0.73 -18.98
C ILE A 111 -7.52 2.17 -18.52
N SER A 112 -6.81 2.63 -17.51
CA SER A 112 -6.86 4.03 -17.11
C SER A 112 -5.50 4.58 -16.72
N PHE A 113 -5.33 5.88 -16.99
CA PHE A 113 -4.12 6.63 -16.68
C PHE A 113 -4.46 7.83 -15.80
N PHE A 114 -3.59 8.13 -14.87
CA PHE A 114 -3.68 9.34 -14.06
C PHE A 114 -3.34 10.60 -14.87
N GLU A 115 -3.65 11.78 -14.31
CA GLU A 115 -3.31 13.09 -14.88
C GLU A 115 -1.80 13.24 -15.16
N ASP A 116 -0.93 12.56 -14.41
CA ASP A 116 0.53 12.56 -14.62
C ASP A 116 0.99 11.56 -15.69
N GLY A 117 0.07 10.87 -16.36
CA GLY A 117 0.35 9.87 -17.37
C GLY A 117 0.72 8.48 -16.85
N SER A 118 0.85 8.29 -15.54
CA SER A 118 1.13 6.96 -14.99
C SER A 118 -0.09 6.04 -15.04
N LEU A 119 0.15 4.73 -15.18
CA LEU A 119 -0.91 3.73 -15.30
C LEU A 119 -1.69 3.57 -13.99
N ALA A 120 -2.97 3.94 -13.99
CA ALA A 120 -3.86 3.80 -12.86
C ALA A 120 -4.46 2.39 -12.75
N ASN A 121 -4.93 1.83 -13.87
CA ASN A 121 -5.53 0.48 -13.91
C ASN A 121 -5.28 -0.19 -15.26
N GLY A 122 -5.42 -1.53 -15.30
CA GLY A 122 -5.35 -2.30 -16.55
C GLY A 122 -4.06 -3.06 -16.78
N GLN A 123 -3.08 -3.06 -15.88
CA GLN A 123 -1.79 -3.75 -16.03
C GLN A 123 -1.89 -5.22 -16.49
N HIS A 124 -2.87 -5.98 -15.97
CA HIS A 124 -3.04 -7.38 -16.37
C HIS A 124 -3.61 -7.53 -17.79
N ARG A 125 -4.46 -6.59 -18.23
CA ARG A 125 -4.97 -6.54 -19.60
C ARG A 125 -3.86 -6.19 -20.58
N LEU A 126 -3.08 -5.17 -20.27
CA LEU A 126 -1.91 -4.79 -21.07
C LEU A 126 -0.92 -5.95 -21.21
N MET A 127 -0.57 -6.62 -20.10
CA MET A 127 0.32 -7.77 -20.14
C MET A 127 -0.26 -8.93 -20.97
N ALA A 128 -1.57 -9.18 -20.89
CA ALA A 128 -2.23 -10.22 -21.67
C ALA A 128 -2.25 -9.87 -23.17
N ILE A 129 -2.48 -8.62 -23.55
CA ILE A 129 -2.42 -8.14 -24.93
C ILE A 129 -0.98 -8.28 -25.46
N PHE A 130 0.00 -7.82 -24.71
CA PHE A 130 1.40 -7.93 -25.06
C PHE A 130 1.82 -9.38 -25.30
N GLU A 131 1.53 -10.28 -24.35
CA GLU A 131 1.93 -11.68 -24.45
C GLU A 131 1.09 -12.51 -25.45
N SER A 132 -0.11 -12.07 -25.82
CA SER A 132 -0.92 -12.75 -26.82
C SER A 132 -0.50 -12.43 -28.24
N GLU A 133 0.21 -11.30 -28.44
CA GLU A 133 0.58 -10.72 -29.75
C GLU A 133 -0.63 -10.38 -30.64
N ILE A 134 -1.81 -10.19 -30.03
CA ILE A 134 -3.08 -9.91 -30.73
C ILE A 134 -3.60 -8.55 -30.25
N PRO A 135 -3.84 -7.59 -31.18
CA PRO A 135 -4.41 -6.30 -30.80
C PRO A 135 -5.86 -6.44 -30.34
N CYS A 136 -6.24 -5.69 -29.30
CA CYS A 136 -7.56 -5.74 -28.69
C CYS A 136 -8.18 -4.34 -28.59
N ARG A 137 -9.49 -4.22 -28.88
CA ARG A 137 -10.24 -3.01 -28.56
C ARG A 137 -10.50 -2.92 -27.07
N VAL A 138 -10.13 -1.78 -26.45
CA VAL A 138 -10.24 -1.54 -25.01
C VAL A 138 -10.72 -0.13 -24.77
N ASN A 139 -11.59 0.09 -23.79
CA ASN A 139 -11.90 1.40 -23.30
C ASN A 139 -10.72 1.92 -22.48
N VAL A 140 -10.23 3.11 -22.81
CA VAL A 140 -9.10 3.74 -22.13
C VAL A 140 -9.55 5.09 -21.59
N ALA A 141 -9.40 5.26 -20.28
CA ALA A 141 -9.68 6.51 -19.60
C ALA A 141 -8.34 7.22 -19.32
N PHE A 142 -8.31 8.51 -19.61
CA PHE A 142 -7.16 9.38 -19.38
C PHE A 142 -7.52 10.51 -18.45
N GLY A 143 -6.55 11.02 -17.68
CA GLY A 143 -6.75 12.14 -16.79
C GLY A 143 -7.50 11.77 -15.49
N GLU A 144 -7.39 10.54 -15.00
CA GLU A 144 -7.92 10.20 -13.69
C GLU A 144 -7.13 10.92 -12.59
N LYS A 145 -7.85 11.49 -11.63
CA LYS A 145 -7.21 12.08 -10.45
C LYS A 145 -6.60 11.00 -9.56
N ARG A 146 -5.49 11.31 -8.89
CA ARG A 146 -4.84 10.36 -7.98
C ARG A 146 -5.75 9.89 -6.85
N GLU A 147 -6.68 10.72 -6.39
CA GLU A 147 -7.69 10.37 -5.39
C GLU A 147 -8.59 9.22 -5.86
N ALA A 148 -8.82 9.09 -7.16
CA ALA A 148 -9.59 7.97 -7.73
C ALA A 148 -8.98 6.61 -7.40
N ALA A 149 -7.66 6.53 -7.18
CA ALA A 149 -6.99 5.30 -6.76
C ALA A 149 -7.58 4.67 -5.49
N LEU A 150 -8.15 5.50 -4.60
CA LEU A 150 -8.80 5.07 -3.36
C LEU A 150 -10.13 4.34 -3.61
N TYR A 151 -10.76 4.61 -4.75
CA TYR A 151 -12.08 4.10 -5.12
C TYR A 151 -12.03 3.10 -6.28
N LEU A 152 -10.89 3.00 -6.98
CA LEU A 152 -10.72 2.03 -8.06
C LEU A 152 -10.74 0.61 -7.48
N ASP A 153 -11.89 -0.04 -7.57
CA ASP A 153 -12.06 -1.44 -7.16
C ASP A 153 -12.17 -2.33 -8.40
N SER A 154 -11.45 -3.42 -8.40
CA SER A 154 -11.61 -4.45 -9.42
C SER A 154 -12.46 -5.57 -8.83
N SER A 155 -13.58 -5.88 -9.46
CA SER A 155 -14.56 -6.90 -9.04
C SER A 155 -13.97 -8.28 -8.76
N GLU A 156 -12.79 -8.60 -9.30
CA GLU A 156 -12.18 -9.92 -9.16
C GLU A 156 -11.03 -10.00 -8.13
N ALA A 157 -10.43 -8.87 -7.77
CA ALA A 157 -9.42 -8.80 -6.72
C ALA A 157 -9.35 -7.37 -6.22
N SER A 158 -10.06 -7.11 -5.13
CA SER A 158 -9.99 -5.83 -4.42
C SER A 158 -8.53 -5.47 -4.10
N ARG A 159 -8.15 -4.23 -4.38
CA ARG A 159 -6.84 -3.73 -3.97
C ARG A 159 -6.77 -3.69 -2.45
N SER A 160 -5.61 -4.09 -1.90
CA SER A 160 -5.40 -3.87 -0.48
C SER A 160 -5.38 -2.36 -0.17
N LYS A 161 -5.74 -2.00 1.06
CA LYS A 161 -5.68 -0.58 1.48
C LYS A 161 -4.27 0.00 1.34
N HIS A 162 -3.25 -0.82 1.53
CA HIS A 162 -1.86 -0.42 1.27
C HIS A 162 -1.61 -0.10 -0.21
N ASP A 163 -2.07 -0.96 -1.14
CA ASP A 163 -1.88 -0.72 -2.57
C ASP A 163 -2.60 0.56 -3.03
N GLN A 164 -3.80 0.82 -2.49
CA GLN A 164 -4.54 2.04 -2.75
C GLN A 164 -3.78 3.27 -2.24
N LEU A 165 -3.25 3.24 -1.01
CA LEU A 165 -2.47 4.33 -0.43
C LEU A 165 -1.15 4.56 -1.16
N LYS A 166 -0.49 3.48 -1.61
CA LYS A 166 0.72 3.58 -2.42
C LYS A 166 0.44 4.32 -3.74
N MET A 167 -0.66 4.00 -4.43
CA MET A 167 -1.09 4.68 -5.65
C MET A 167 -1.50 6.13 -5.39
N PHE A 168 -2.09 6.41 -4.24
CA PHE A 168 -2.44 7.76 -3.78
C PHE A 168 -1.20 8.62 -3.43
N GLY A 169 0.01 8.07 -3.55
CA GLY A 169 1.25 8.78 -3.27
C GLY A 169 1.72 8.68 -1.82
N LYS A 170 1.24 7.69 -1.07
CA LYS A 170 1.58 7.43 0.34
C LYS A 170 2.27 6.06 0.53
N PRO A 171 3.42 5.79 -0.17
CA PRO A 171 4.05 4.47 -0.13
C PRO A 171 4.62 4.09 1.24
N TRP A 172 4.87 5.06 2.11
CA TRP A 172 5.36 4.86 3.47
C TRP A 172 4.31 4.22 4.41
N ILE A 173 3.01 4.35 4.08
CA ILE A 173 1.93 3.70 4.82
C ILE A 173 1.84 2.24 4.36
N ASP A 174 2.73 1.40 4.87
CA ASP A 174 2.77 -0.02 4.55
C ASP A 174 1.61 -0.81 5.21
N GLN A 175 1.54 -2.12 4.94
CA GLN A 175 0.49 -2.98 5.49
C GLN A 175 0.51 -3.02 7.03
N ARG A 176 1.67 -2.85 7.66
CA ARG A 176 1.82 -2.85 9.12
C ARG A 176 1.28 -1.56 9.70
N ILE A 177 1.60 -0.42 9.10
CA ILE A 177 1.05 0.88 9.50
C ILE A 177 -0.47 0.92 9.30
N VAL A 178 -1.00 0.38 8.18
CA VAL A 178 -2.45 0.21 7.99
C VAL A 178 -3.07 -0.61 9.13
N ALA A 179 -2.44 -1.72 9.51
CA ALA A 179 -2.94 -2.58 10.59
C ALA A 179 -2.88 -1.90 11.97
N ILE A 180 -1.80 -1.16 12.26
CA ILE A 180 -1.64 -0.36 13.49
C ILE A 180 -2.73 0.71 13.56
N SER A 181 -2.87 1.53 12.51
CA SER A 181 -3.85 2.60 12.44
C SER A 181 -5.29 2.08 12.65
N ARG A 182 -5.66 0.99 11.96
CA ARG A 182 -6.97 0.35 12.14
C ARG A 182 -7.19 -0.13 13.57
N THR A 183 -6.17 -0.70 14.18
CA THR A 183 -6.22 -1.20 15.56
C THR A 183 -6.47 -0.05 16.53
N VAL A 184 -5.70 1.04 16.43
CA VAL A 184 -5.87 2.20 17.31
C VAL A 184 -7.24 2.84 17.10
N LEU A 185 -7.61 3.14 15.85
CA LEU A 185 -8.89 3.79 15.53
C LEU A 185 -10.11 3.00 16.03
N TYR A 186 -10.06 1.67 15.93
CA TYR A 186 -11.16 0.82 16.36
C TYR A 186 -11.21 0.65 17.89
N HIS A 187 -10.07 0.29 18.49
CA HIS A 187 -10.06 -0.06 19.92
C HIS A 187 -10.01 1.15 20.85
N SER A 188 -9.66 2.35 20.35
CA SER A 188 -9.81 3.61 21.10
C SER A 188 -11.27 4.08 21.19
N GLY A 189 -12.20 3.43 20.48
CA GLY A 189 -13.61 3.82 20.48
C GLY A 189 -13.95 4.96 19.50
N CYS A 190 -13.05 5.29 18.56
CA CYS A 190 -13.36 6.27 17.51
C CYS A 190 -14.41 5.76 16.53
N PHE A 191 -14.48 4.45 16.31
CA PHE A 191 -15.42 3.78 15.42
C PHE A 191 -16.14 2.63 16.13
N ALA A 192 -17.47 2.61 16.04
CA ALA A 192 -18.28 1.51 16.60
C ALA A 192 -18.13 0.20 15.82
N ARG A 193 -17.80 0.28 14.52
CA ARG A 193 -17.63 -0.88 13.64
C ARG A 193 -16.38 -0.72 12.79
N ILE A 194 -15.61 -1.81 12.64
CA ILE A 194 -14.38 -1.82 11.85
C ILE A 194 -14.60 -1.47 10.37
N ASN A 195 -15.78 -1.82 9.82
CA ASN A 195 -16.15 -1.54 8.44
C ASN A 195 -16.59 -0.08 8.20
N ALA A 196 -16.81 0.70 9.25
CA ALA A 196 -17.08 2.14 9.13
C ALA A 196 -15.82 2.96 8.85
N MET A 197 -14.63 2.36 9.02
CA MET A 197 -13.36 3.02 8.74
C MET A 197 -13.07 2.99 7.24
N THR A 198 -13.03 4.17 6.63
CA THR A 198 -12.57 4.36 5.25
C THR A 198 -11.05 4.38 5.18
N ILE A 199 -10.52 4.32 3.98
CA ILE A 199 -9.07 4.45 3.75
C ILE A 199 -8.57 5.85 4.10
N LEU A 200 -9.39 6.88 3.89
CA LEU A 200 -9.07 8.27 4.26
C LEU A 200 -8.89 8.44 5.77
N HIS A 201 -9.71 7.77 6.59
CA HIS A 201 -9.52 7.77 8.05
C HIS A 201 -8.18 7.16 8.46
N ILE A 202 -7.75 6.08 7.77
CA ILE A 202 -6.46 5.42 8.02
C ILE A 202 -5.32 6.35 7.61
N GLU A 203 -5.44 6.98 6.45
CA GLU A 203 -4.46 7.93 5.92
C GLU A 203 -4.32 9.15 6.84
N ALA A 204 -5.42 9.83 7.19
CA ALA A 204 -5.42 10.98 8.07
C ALA A 204 -4.80 10.68 9.45
N PHE A 205 -5.14 9.51 10.03
CA PHE A 205 -4.53 9.05 11.28
C PHE A 205 -3.03 8.82 11.12
N ALA A 206 -2.62 8.08 10.09
CA ALA A 206 -1.22 7.76 9.87
C ALA A 206 -0.37 9.01 9.60
N GLU A 207 -0.88 9.98 8.84
CA GLU A 207 -0.20 11.26 8.61
C GLU A 207 -0.05 12.09 9.89
N ARG A 208 -1.11 12.18 10.69
CA ARG A 208 -1.10 12.94 11.93
C ARG A 208 -0.15 12.36 12.97
N PHE A 209 -0.09 11.03 13.07
CA PHE A 209 0.70 10.30 14.07
C PHE A 209 1.79 9.44 13.42
N ARG A 210 2.45 10.01 12.41
CA ARG A 210 3.45 9.30 11.60
C ARG A 210 4.57 8.73 12.44
N SER A 211 5.17 9.56 13.30
CA SER A 211 6.29 9.16 14.16
C SER A 211 5.91 7.98 15.06
N GLU A 212 4.74 8.03 15.68
CA GLU A 212 4.26 7.02 16.61
C GLU A 212 3.94 5.68 15.89
N CYS A 213 3.39 5.79 14.67
CA CYS A 213 3.15 4.63 13.83
C CYS A 213 4.45 3.95 13.38
N GLU A 214 5.43 4.74 12.91
CA GLU A 214 6.73 4.24 12.46
C GLU A 214 7.50 3.60 13.63
N LEU A 215 7.56 4.26 14.78
CA LEU A 215 8.22 3.72 15.98
C LEU A 215 7.59 2.41 16.45
N SER A 216 6.27 2.37 16.58
CA SER A 216 5.59 1.15 17.04
C SER A 216 5.78 0.00 16.04
N ARG A 217 5.80 0.30 14.73
CA ARG A 217 6.14 -0.67 13.69
C ARG A 217 7.55 -1.21 13.90
N ASP A 218 8.54 -0.33 14.02
CA ASP A 218 9.94 -0.70 14.03
C ASP A 218 10.32 -1.46 15.33
N TRP A 219 9.71 -1.11 16.46
CA TRP A 219 9.95 -1.81 17.72
C TRP A 219 9.28 -3.19 17.79
N ILE A 220 8.09 -3.34 17.21
CA ILE A 220 7.31 -4.59 17.35
C ILE A 220 7.53 -5.57 16.21
N TYR A 221 7.73 -5.07 14.97
CA TYR A 221 7.90 -5.96 13.82
C TYR A 221 9.37 -6.23 13.50
N GLY A 222 9.68 -7.46 13.10
CA GLY A 222 11.01 -7.87 12.67
C GLY A 222 11.06 -9.36 12.33
N PRO A 223 12.07 -9.82 11.58
CA PRO A 223 12.18 -11.21 11.14
C PRO A 223 12.35 -12.18 12.31
N SER A 224 13.08 -11.80 13.36
CA SER A 224 13.27 -12.58 14.58
C SER A 224 12.07 -12.57 15.53
N LYS A 225 11.08 -11.71 15.28
CA LYS A 225 9.94 -11.45 16.18
C LYS A 225 8.63 -12.08 15.70
N ARG A 226 8.68 -13.13 14.86
CA ARG A 226 7.55 -13.67 14.09
C ARG A 226 6.27 -13.90 14.88
N TYR A 227 6.35 -14.47 16.09
CA TYR A 227 5.19 -14.76 16.92
C TYR A 227 4.72 -13.56 17.76
N LEU A 228 5.57 -12.57 17.94
CA LEU A 228 5.32 -11.37 18.74
C LEU A 228 4.88 -10.18 17.90
N SER A 229 5.12 -10.23 16.58
CA SER A 229 4.84 -9.15 15.63
C SER A 229 3.36 -9.13 15.26
N ILE A 230 2.50 -8.75 16.20
CA ILE A 230 1.04 -8.70 16.00
C ILE A 230 0.49 -7.28 16.13
N SER A 231 -0.45 -6.94 15.24
CA SER A 231 -1.00 -5.59 15.16
C SER A 231 -1.70 -5.09 16.42
N PRO A 232 -2.38 -5.90 17.26
CA PRO A 232 -2.92 -5.41 18.51
C PRO A 232 -1.89 -4.92 19.51
N VAL A 233 -0.72 -5.57 19.57
CA VAL A 233 0.39 -5.10 20.43
C VAL A 233 0.96 -3.81 19.86
N ALA A 234 1.30 -3.79 18.56
CA ALA A 234 1.84 -2.59 17.92
C ALA A 234 0.85 -1.41 18.03
N GLY A 235 -0.45 -1.65 17.88
CA GLY A 235 -1.48 -0.64 18.08
C GLY A 235 -1.54 -0.13 19.52
N GLY A 236 -1.41 -1.01 20.51
CA GLY A 236 -1.33 -0.61 21.93
C GLY A 236 -0.12 0.28 22.23
N ILE A 237 1.04 -0.05 21.65
CA ILE A 237 2.26 0.77 21.75
C ILE A 237 2.08 2.11 21.06
N CYS A 238 1.51 2.15 19.84
CA CYS A 238 1.21 3.39 19.14
C CYS A 238 0.23 4.28 19.94
N TYR A 239 -0.81 3.68 20.52
CA TYR A 239 -1.74 4.39 21.42
C TYR A 239 -1.00 5.05 22.58
N ALA A 240 -0.12 4.31 23.23
CA ALA A 240 0.63 4.81 24.39
C ALA A 240 1.61 5.94 23.98
N LEU A 241 2.29 5.83 22.85
CA LEU A 241 3.15 6.89 22.32
C LEU A 241 2.39 8.19 22.06
N ILE A 242 1.13 8.09 21.61
CA ILE A 242 0.25 9.27 21.43
C ILE A 242 -0.23 9.82 22.77
N ALA A 243 -0.60 8.93 23.71
CA ALA A 243 -1.18 9.31 24.99
C ALA A 243 -0.20 9.96 25.97
N ILE A 244 1.07 9.50 25.95
CA ILE A 244 2.12 9.89 26.88
C ILE A 244 3.47 10.03 26.19
N PRO A 245 3.62 10.98 25.24
CA PRO A 245 4.82 11.12 24.41
C PRO A 245 6.10 11.40 25.21
N GLU A 246 5.98 12.00 26.40
CA GLU A 246 7.10 12.25 27.32
C GLU A 246 7.72 10.98 27.89
N ARG A 247 6.98 9.86 27.92
CA ARG A 247 7.45 8.56 28.42
C ARG A 247 8.01 7.63 27.29
N ARG A 248 8.35 8.21 26.14
CA ARG A 248 8.82 7.47 24.97
C ARG A 248 9.95 6.47 25.25
N LYS A 249 10.96 6.90 26.03
CA LYS A 249 12.10 6.04 26.37
C LYS A 249 11.70 4.83 27.22
N ASP A 250 10.76 5.03 28.13
CA ASP A 250 10.25 3.95 28.95
C ASP A 250 9.44 2.95 28.12
N ILE A 251 8.63 3.46 27.17
CA ILE A 251 7.89 2.63 26.23
C ILE A 251 8.85 1.82 25.34
N GLU A 252 9.95 2.42 24.87
CA GLU A 252 10.99 1.73 24.12
C GLU A 252 11.62 0.59 24.94
N THR A 253 11.99 0.84 26.20
CA THR A 253 12.52 -0.17 27.13
C THR A 253 11.55 -1.33 27.32
N PHE A 254 10.26 -1.01 27.49
CA PHE A 254 9.20 -2.03 27.56
C PHE A 254 9.13 -2.87 26.27
N CYS A 255 9.20 -2.24 25.09
CA CYS A 255 9.17 -2.92 23.80
C CYS A 255 10.38 -3.83 23.59
N MET A 256 11.57 -3.41 24.02
CA MET A 256 12.78 -4.25 23.98
C MET A 256 12.62 -5.49 24.87
N ALA A 257 12.15 -5.33 26.11
CA ALA A 257 11.88 -6.44 27.01
C ALA A 257 10.81 -7.39 26.46
N TYR A 258 9.77 -6.86 25.84
CA TYR A 258 8.73 -7.66 25.19
C TYR A 258 9.28 -8.46 24.01
N THR A 259 10.11 -7.86 23.15
CA THR A 259 10.54 -8.50 21.89
C THR A 259 11.77 -9.39 22.05
N GLU A 260 12.73 -9.01 22.87
CA GLU A 260 13.98 -9.74 23.05
C GLU A 260 13.85 -10.83 24.14
N GLY A 261 13.07 -10.57 25.16
CA GLY A 261 13.03 -11.39 26.37
C GLY A 261 14.29 -11.21 27.20
N GLY A 262 14.48 -12.04 28.17
CA GLY A 262 15.65 -12.00 29.03
C GLY A 262 15.28 -12.32 30.48
N ALA A 263 16.22 -12.24 31.40
CA ALA A 263 15.93 -12.35 32.84
C ALA A 263 15.17 -11.11 33.29
N PRO A 264 13.87 -11.21 33.59
CA PRO A 264 13.09 -10.03 33.90
C PRO A 264 13.52 -9.47 35.25
N THR A 265 13.88 -8.18 35.27
CA THR A 265 13.82 -7.44 36.52
C THR A 265 12.37 -7.35 37.00
N LEU A 266 12.15 -7.10 38.29
CA LEU A 266 10.78 -6.92 38.81
C LEU A 266 9.98 -5.88 38.02
N GLU A 267 10.64 -4.83 37.55
CA GLU A 267 10.07 -3.75 36.74
C GLU A 267 9.61 -4.22 35.36
N LEU A 268 10.38 -5.12 34.71
CA LEU A 268 10.06 -5.63 33.36
C LEU A 268 9.13 -6.86 33.36
N MET A 269 8.71 -7.31 34.52
CA MET A 269 7.85 -8.50 34.67
C MET A 269 6.55 -8.40 33.87
N SER A 270 5.98 -7.20 33.76
CA SER A 270 4.74 -6.97 33.01
C SER A 270 4.91 -7.17 31.50
N ALA A 271 6.06 -6.74 30.94
CA ALA A 271 6.43 -6.97 29.54
C ALA A 271 6.62 -8.45 29.25
N GLN A 272 7.33 -9.17 30.15
CA GLN A 272 7.52 -10.62 30.02
C GLN A 272 6.18 -11.38 30.08
N LYS A 273 5.28 -11.03 30.99
CA LYS A 273 3.94 -11.65 31.06
C LYS A 273 3.11 -11.40 29.81
N LEU A 274 3.23 -10.22 29.21
CA LEU A 274 2.57 -9.94 27.94
C LEU A 274 3.16 -10.86 26.84
N ARG A 275 4.48 -10.93 26.74
CA ARG A 275 5.19 -11.84 25.82
C ARG A 275 4.70 -13.28 25.97
N ASP A 276 4.74 -13.82 27.18
CA ASP A 276 4.37 -15.20 27.47
C ASP A 276 2.90 -15.48 27.09
N SER A 277 2.00 -14.54 27.37
CA SER A 277 0.58 -14.65 27.00
C SER A 277 0.38 -14.76 25.48
N ILE A 278 1.17 -14.03 24.69
CA ILE A 278 1.11 -14.07 23.22
C ILE A 278 1.71 -15.35 22.66
N VAL A 279 2.90 -15.74 23.15
CA VAL A 279 3.58 -16.96 22.72
C VAL A 279 2.74 -18.19 23.07
N PHE A 280 2.24 -18.28 24.29
CA PHE A 280 1.42 -19.40 24.75
C PHE A 280 0.15 -19.56 23.90
N SER A 281 -0.57 -18.47 23.63
CA SER A 281 -1.78 -18.53 22.82
C SER A 281 -1.51 -18.83 21.33
N SER A 282 -0.32 -18.54 20.81
CA SER A 282 0.05 -18.87 19.44
C SER A 282 0.45 -20.34 19.25
N VAL A 283 0.93 -21.00 20.31
CA VAL A 283 1.40 -22.39 20.28
C VAL A 283 0.32 -23.38 20.69
N SER A 284 -0.57 -23.00 21.62
CA SER A 284 -1.61 -23.87 22.16
C SER A 284 -2.86 -23.88 21.28
N ARG A 285 -3.17 -25.02 20.64
CA ARG A 285 -4.40 -25.23 19.89
C ARG A 285 -5.66 -25.34 20.80
N THR A 286 -5.47 -25.59 22.09
CA THR A 286 -6.54 -25.79 23.07
C THR A 286 -6.72 -24.62 24.03
N SER A 287 -5.99 -23.52 23.81
CA SER A 287 -6.04 -22.36 24.68
C SER A 287 -7.45 -21.74 24.69
N THR A 288 -8.05 -21.64 25.85
CA THR A 288 -9.25 -20.85 26.15
C THR A 288 -9.00 -19.35 25.91
N TYR A 289 -7.75 -18.95 25.87
CA TYR A 289 -7.32 -17.60 25.47
C TYR A 289 -7.28 -17.50 23.95
N LYS A 290 -8.41 -17.25 23.33
CA LYS A 290 -8.44 -16.73 21.97
C LYS A 290 -7.74 -15.37 22.01
N ASN A 291 -6.77 -15.14 21.14
CA ASN A 291 -6.13 -13.84 20.95
C ASN A 291 -7.12 -12.89 20.24
N GLU A 292 -8.23 -12.57 20.92
CA GLU A 292 -9.12 -11.54 20.41
C GLU A 292 -8.35 -10.22 20.31
N PRO A 293 -8.34 -9.56 19.16
CA PRO A 293 -7.52 -8.36 18.95
C PRO A 293 -7.78 -7.27 20.01
N ARG A 294 -9.01 -7.13 20.46
CA ARG A 294 -9.38 -6.18 21.52
C ARG A 294 -8.74 -6.52 22.85
N GLU A 295 -8.81 -7.78 23.26
CA GLU A 295 -8.23 -8.21 24.53
C GLU A 295 -6.70 -8.08 24.54
N VAL A 296 -6.05 -8.39 23.42
CA VAL A 296 -4.60 -8.23 23.29
C VAL A 296 -4.21 -6.75 23.36
N PHE A 297 -4.96 -5.87 22.68
CA PHE A 297 -4.76 -4.44 22.75
C PHE A 297 -4.87 -3.91 24.18
N LEU A 298 -5.94 -4.26 24.87
CA LEU A 298 -6.17 -3.84 26.27
C LEU A 298 -5.14 -4.45 27.24
N ARG A 299 -4.75 -5.72 27.05
CA ARG A 299 -3.66 -6.34 27.83
C ARG A 299 -2.33 -5.63 27.64
N THR A 300 -2.02 -5.21 26.41
CA THR A 300 -0.80 -4.46 26.10
C THR A 300 -0.77 -3.13 26.87
N LEU A 301 -1.85 -2.37 26.82
CA LEU A 301 -1.94 -1.11 27.55
C LEU A 301 -1.89 -1.30 29.07
N ARG A 302 -2.53 -2.37 29.59
CA ARG A 302 -2.46 -2.68 31.02
C ARG A 302 -1.04 -3.08 31.47
N ALA A 303 -0.35 -3.91 30.68
CA ALA A 303 1.01 -4.29 30.98
C ALA A 303 1.96 -3.08 30.97
N LEU A 304 1.79 -2.21 29.97
CA LEU A 304 2.58 -1.00 29.88
C LEU A 304 2.28 0.00 31.02
N SER A 305 1.00 0.21 31.35
CA SER A 305 0.60 1.07 32.47
C SER A 305 1.22 0.59 33.78
N ALA A 306 1.19 -0.72 34.05
CA ALA A 306 1.80 -1.29 35.25
C ALA A 306 3.32 -1.10 35.28
N PHE A 307 4.00 -1.26 34.13
CA PHE A 307 5.43 -0.99 34.01
C PHE A 307 5.74 0.47 34.36
N LEU A 308 5.00 1.41 33.76
CA LEU A 308 5.19 2.85 33.97
C LEU A 308 4.94 3.31 35.40
N GLU A 309 4.11 2.57 36.13
CA GLU A 309 3.79 2.83 37.55
C GLU A 309 4.67 2.03 38.53
N GLY A 310 5.60 1.22 38.04
CA GLY A 310 6.41 0.31 38.88
C GLY A 310 5.60 -0.78 39.57
N GLN A 311 4.42 -1.13 39.03
CA GLN A 311 3.52 -2.13 39.64
C GLN A 311 3.89 -3.54 39.18
N VAL A 312 3.98 -4.47 40.16
CA VAL A 312 4.16 -5.89 39.89
C VAL A 312 2.80 -6.56 39.66
N ILE A 313 2.54 -7.03 38.44
CA ILE A 313 1.32 -7.75 38.11
C ILE A 313 1.54 -9.26 38.31
N GLN A 314 0.74 -9.89 39.17
CA GLN A 314 0.75 -11.34 39.35
C GLN A 314 0.12 -12.07 38.15
N VAL A 315 -1.04 -11.60 37.69
CA VAL A 315 -1.78 -12.15 36.53
C VAL A 315 -2.14 -11.03 35.59
N LEU A 316 -1.74 -11.12 34.32
CA LEU A 316 -2.07 -10.14 33.29
C LEU A 316 -3.40 -10.51 32.64
N ARG A 317 -4.49 -9.87 33.05
CA ARG A 317 -5.82 -9.97 32.43
C ARG A 317 -6.12 -8.71 31.63
N ALA A 318 -6.87 -8.84 30.52
CA ALA A 318 -7.40 -7.68 29.82
C ALA A 318 -8.47 -7.01 30.71
N PRO A 319 -8.46 -5.68 30.88
CA PRO A 319 -9.58 -4.98 31.49
C PRO A 319 -10.78 -4.99 30.54
N GLU A 320 -11.97 -4.74 31.05
CA GLU A 320 -13.21 -4.69 30.23
C GLU A 320 -13.21 -3.51 29.26
N SER A 321 -12.59 -2.40 29.65
CA SER A 321 -12.52 -1.19 28.84
C SER A 321 -11.24 -0.39 29.10
N LEU A 322 -11.03 0.66 28.32
CA LEU A 322 -9.93 1.62 28.54
C LEU A 322 -10.03 2.36 29.87
N ASP A 323 -11.23 2.45 30.48
CA ASP A 323 -11.41 3.09 31.78
C ASP A 323 -10.66 2.39 32.92
N GLY A 324 -10.41 1.10 32.77
CA GLY A 324 -9.60 0.31 33.70
C GLY A 324 -8.09 0.48 33.55
N ILE A 325 -7.62 1.39 32.72
CA ILE A 325 -6.20 1.64 32.44
C ILE A 325 -5.86 3.08 32.81
N LYS A 326 -4.82 3.25 33.62
CA LYS A 326 -4.33 4.57 34.03
C LYS A 326 -3.47 5.21 32.90
N MET A 327 -4.15 5.59 31.84
CA MET A 327 -3.55 6.25 30.67
C MET A 327 -4.54 7.24 30.07
N PRO A 328 -4.09 8.41 29.58
CA PRO A 328 -4.98 9.39 28.96
C PRO A 328 -5.74 8.80 27.76
N LYS A 329 -7.02 9.15 27.65
CA LYS A 329 -7.84 8.77 26.49
C LYS A 329 -7.53 9.72 25.33
N ILE A 330 -7.25 9.15 24.17
CA ILE A 330 -6.86 9.90 22.96
C ILE A 330 -7.95 9.96 21.90
N ASN A 331 -9.13 9.41 22.16
CA ASN A 331 -10.24 9.33 21.20
C ASN A 331 -10.66 10.72 20.66
N GLU A 332 -10.76 11.74 21.52
CA GLU A 332 -11.12 13.09 21.07
C GLU A 332 -10.00 13.75 20.25
N MET A 333 -8.74 13.52 20.62
CA MET A 333 -7.57 13.98 19.84
C MET A 333 -7.55 13.33 18.45
N ILE A 334 -7.87 12.03 18.37
CA ILE A 334 -7.95 11.31 17.11
C ILE A 334 -9.12 11.83 16.27
N LYS A 335 -10.34 11.96 16.83
CA LYS A 335 -11.51 12.45 16.10
C LYS A 335 -11.25 13.82 15.48
N GLY A 336 -10.63 14.74 16.21
CA GLY A 336 -10.25 16.05 15.69
C GLY A 336 -9.29 15.99 14.50
N SER A 337 -8.56 14.90 14.31
CA SER A 337 -7.68 14.70 13.15
C SER A 337 -8.38 14.10 11.92
N LEU A 338 -9.58 13.51 12.11
CA LEU A 338 -10.34 12.82 11.05
C LEU A 338 -11.35 13.72 10.34
N THR A 339 -11.56 14.95 10.83
CA THR A 339 -12.57 15.91 10.32
C THR A 339 -12.05 16.90 9.30
N ARG A 340 -10.93 16.59 8.61
CA ARG A 340 -10.37 17.42 7.54
C ARG A 340 -10.77 16.92 6.17
#